data_17f4f4c87a8a769df14aff6496feb476
#
_entry.id   17f4f4c87a8a769df14aff6496feb476
#
_cell.length_a   1.000
_cell.length_b   1.000
_cell.length_c   1.000
_cell.angle_alpha   90.00
_cell.angle_beta   90.00
_cell.angle_gamma   90.00
#
_symmetry.space_group_name_H-M   'P 1'
#
loop_
_entity.id
_entity.type
_entity.pdbx_description
1 polymer ?
#
loop_
_entity_poly.entity_id
_entity_poly.type
_entity_poly.pdbx_seq_one_letter_code
_entity_poly.pdbx_strand_id
1 'polypeptide(L)'
;ADLDAAADRGVGPDGGAWGGELLRLDGANCERLGHLSPLAMPGGDRAAREPWRMAVSALYGAGLGYRVGGWIKQYYPTRDPGPLLTMLARNLRCPPTTSLGRWFDAAAGLLGVRDLMHFEGQAAMELEGLAARYGPVEPLPGGYTLREDGAILDFSPMLSALMGCKDDAAHGAALFHATVAAGLADWAIAAVNRKNRPKMKSASIAI
;
A
#
# COMPACT_ATOMS: atom_id res chain seq x y z
N ALA A 1 3.26 -14.84 26.74
CA ALA A 1 3.63 -14.83 25.31
C ALA A 1 4.23 -13.47 25.02
N ASP A 2 5.52 -13.45 24.71
CA ASP A 2 6.37 -12.27 24.60
C ASP A 2 5.87 -11.33 23.51
N LEU A 3 5.23 -10.24 23.92
CA LEU A 3 4.89 -9.10 23.06
C LEU A 3 6.17 -8.43 22.51
N ASP A 4 7.29 -8.52 23.24
CA ASP A 4 8.57 -7.94 22.86
C ASP A 4 9.22 -8.63 21.64
N ALA A 5 9.05 -9.94 21.48
CA ALA A 5 9.62 -10.69 20.36
C ALA A 5 8.87 -10.48 19.03
N ALA A 6 7.63 -9.99 19.07
CA ALA A 6 6.85 -9.65 17.88
C ALA A 6 7.17 -8.22 17.38
N ALA A 7 7.44 -7.28 18.29
CA ALA A 7 7.79 -5.90 17.97
C ALA A 7 9.10 -5.80 17.18
N ASP A 8 10.07 -6.68 17.48
CA ASP A 8 11.39 -6.71 16.81
C ASP A 8 11.35 -7.23 15.36
N ARG A 9 10.22 -7.79 14.91
CA ARG A 9 10.06 -8.35 13.55
C ARG A 9 9.05 -7.59 12.68
N GLY A 10 8.44 -6.52 13.18
CA GLY A 10 7.37 -5.81 12.47
C GLY A 10 6.14 -6.67 12.17
N VAL A 11 5.96 -7.77 12.93
CA VAL A 11 4.84 -8.70 12.76
C VAL A 11 3.76 -8.34 13.76
N GLY A 12 2.58 -8.01 13.27
CA GLY A 12 1.41 -7.72 14.10
C GLY A 12 0.85 -8.98 14.78
N PRO A 13 -0.07 -8.82 15.75
CA PRO A 13 -0.69 -9.94 16.47
C PRO A 13 -1.48 -10.89 15.54
N ASP A 14 -1.84 -10.44 14.35
CA ASP A 14 -2.50 -11.23 13.30
C ASP A 14 -1.52 -11.99 12.38
N GLY A 15 -0.21 -11.93 12.66
CA GLY A 15 0.84 -12.56 11.87
C GLY A 15 1.20 -11.81 10.58
N GLY A 16 0.56 -10.68 10.30
CA GLY A 16 0.87 -9.82 9.15
C GLY A 16 1.99 -8.81 9.45
N ALA A 17 2.75 -8.41 8.42
CA ALA A 17 3.71 -7.33 8.57
C ALA A 17 2.97 -5.98 8.58
N TRP A 18 2.96 -5.33 9.75
CA TRP A 18 2.32 -4.03 9.96
C TRP A 18 3.23 -2.88 9.48
N GLY A 19 2.65 -1.68 9.39
CA GLY A 19 3.34 -0.45 9.02
C GLY A 19 2.46 0.55 8.27
N GLY A 20 1.14 0.30 8.29
CA GLY A 20 0.11 1.19 7.74
C GLY A 20 -1.17 1.10 8.55
N GLU A 21 -1.04 1.20 9.88
CA GLU A 21 -2.15 1.14 10.83
C GLU A 21 -2.55 2.53 11.31
N LEU A 22 -3.84 2.73 11.49
CA LEU A 22 -4.37 3.85 12.24
C LEU A 22 -4.62 3.37 13.67
N LEU A 23 -3.82 3.87 14.60
CA LEU A 23 -3.84 3.46 16.00
C LEU A 23 -4.39 4.59 16.88
N ARG A 24 -5.18 4.22 17.88
CA ARG A 24 -5.56 5.10 18.98
C ARG A 24 -4.84 4.66 20.25
N LEU A 25 -4.20 5.60 20.88
CA LEU A 25 -3.58 5.42 22.19
C LEU A 25 -4.38 6.15 23.26
N ASP A 26 -4.63 5.48 24.39
CA ASP A 26 -5.28 6.05 25.59
C ASP A 26 -4.57 5.48 26.82
N GLY A 27 -3.57 6.19 27.32
CA GLY A 27 -2.64 5.70 28.32
C GLY A 27 -1.90 4.46 27.80
N ALA A 28 -2.02 3.34 28.50
CA ALA A 28 -1.43 2.07 28.10
C ALA A 28 -2.29 1.27 27.09
N ASN A 29 -3.50 1.74 26.78
CA ASN A 29 -4.38 1.04 25.85
C ASN A 29 -4.08 1.46 24.41
N CYS A 30 -3.87 0.48 23.54
CA CYS A 30 -3.69 0.66 22.10
C CYS A 30 -4.83 -0.06 21.36
N GLU A 31 -5.58 0.71 20.54
CA GLU A 31 -6.65 0.19 19.70
C GLU A 31 -6.33 0.43 18.23
N ARG A 32 -6.39 -0.63 17.42
CA ARG A 32 -6.26 -0.53 15.96
C ARG A 32 -7.60 -0.08 15.39
N LEU A 33 -7.69 1.17 14.92
CA LEU A 33 -8.89 1.74 14.33
C LEU A 33 -9.06 1.36 12.86
N GLY A 34 -7.96 1.00 12.20
CA GLY A 34 -7.96 0.62 10.79
C GLY A 34 -6.56 0.30 10.28
N HIS A 35 -6.50 -0.10 9.01
CA HIS A 35 -5.25 -0.42 8.33
C HIS A 35 -5.34 -0.16 6.82
N LEU A 36 -4.19 -0.07 6.15
CA LEU A 36 -4.16 -0.06 4.70
C LEU A 36 -4.62 -1.40 4.12
N SER A 37 -5.20 -1.36 2.91
CA SER A 37 -5.52 -2.58 2.16
C SER A 37 -4.29 -3.47 2.05
N PRO A 38 -4.37 -4.74 2.44
CA PRO A 38 -3.20 -5.62 2.44
C PRO A 38 -2.64 -5.83 1.04
N LEU A 39 -1.32 -5.81 0.93
CA LEU A 39 -0.57 -6.29 -0.23
C LEU A 39 0.06 -7.64 0.07
N ALA A 40 0.16 -8.50 -0.93
CA ALA A 40 0.96 -9.72 -0.83
C ALA A 40 2.44 -9.39 -1.05
N MET A 41 3.34 -10.04 -0.31
CA MET A 41 4.79 -9.91 -0.49
C MET A 41 5.36 -11.17 -1.17
N PRO A 42 5.36 -11.27 -2.51
CA PRO A 42 5.79 -12.49 -3.19
C PRO A 42 7.30 -12.73 -3.01
N GLY A 43 7.62 -13.75 -2.19
CA GLY A 43 8.97 -14.07 -1.76
C GLY A 43 9.40 -13.40 -0.45
N GLY A 44 8.45 -12.84 0.33
CA GLY A 44 8.73 -12.24 1.64
C GLY A 44 9.72 -11.08 1.53
N ASP A 45 10.83 -11.13 2.29
CA ASP A 45 11.88 -10.09 2.33
C ASP A 45 12.46 -9.72 0.95
N ARG A 46 12.39 -10.64 0.00
CA ARG A 46 12.82 -10.34 -1.36
C ARG A 46 11.92 -9.31 -2.03
N ALA A 47 10.60 -9.35 -1.76
CA ALA A 47 9.67 -8.34 -2.26
C ALA A 47 9.97 -6.95 -1.67
N ALA A 48 10.43 -6.89 -0.41
CA ALA A 48 10.85 -5.65 0.23
C ALA A 48 12.12 -5.02 -0.36
N ARG A 49 12.93 -5.80 -1.08
CA ARG A 49 14.16 -5.32 -1.74
C ARG A 49 14.02 -5.11 -3.24
N GLU A 50 13.02 -5.71 -3.87
CA GLU A 50 12.81 -5.65 -5.30
C GLU A 50 11.45 -4.93 -5.60
N PRO A 51 11.43 -3.57 -5.69
CA PRO A 51 10.20 -2.78 -5.89
C PRO A 51 9.31 -3.26 -7.04
N TRP A 52 9.89 -3.76 -8.13
CA TRP A 52 9.13 -4.32 -9.24
C TRP A 52 8.21 -5.50 -8.82
N ARG A 53 8.59 -6.27 -7.79
CA ARG A 53 7.76 -7.35 -7.24
C ARG A 53 6.54 -6.80 -6.53
N MET A 54 6.72 -5.71 -5.78
CA MET A 54 5.61 -5.04 -5.11
C MET A 54 4.67 -4.38 -6.13
N ALA A 55 5.21 -3.84 -7.24
CA ALA A 55 4.41 -3.33 -8.35
C ALA A 55 3.54 -4.45 -8.98
N VAL A 56 4.14 -5.62 -9.28
CA VAL A 56 3.38 -6.78 -9.79
C VAL A 56 2.31 -7.22 -8.80
N SER A 57 2.64 -7.27 -7.50
CA SER A 57 1.70 -7.66 -6.45
C SER A 57 0.52 -6.69 -6.35
N ALA A 58 0.78 -5.38 -6.35
CA ALA A 58 -0.25 -4.36 -6.28
C ALA A 58 -1.18 -4.43 -7.51
N LEU A 59 -0.62 -4.57 -8.72
CA LEU A 59 -1.40 -4.74 -9.95
C LEU A 59 -2.25 -6.01 -9.91
N TYR A 60 -1.69 -7.13 -9.44
CA TYR A 60 -2.41 -8.39 -9.34
C TYR A 60 -3.58 -8.27 -8.35
N GLY A 61 -3.34 -7.73 -7.15
CA GLY A 61 -4.35 -7.52 -6.12
C GLY A 61 -5.48 -6.57 -6.55
N ALA A 62 -5.17 -5.60 -7.40
CA ALA A 62 -6.15 -4.67 -8.00
C ALA A 62 -6.92 -5.26 -9.19
N GLY A 63 -6.71 -6.53 -9.56
CA GLY A 63 -7.34 -7.14 -10.75
C GLY A 63 -6.71 -6.70 -12.09
N LEU A 64 -5.57 -5.99 -12.04
CA LEU A 64 -4.84 -5.51 -13.23
C LEU A 64 -3.73 -6.47 -13.68
N GLY A 65 -3.73 -7.71 -13.21
CA GLY A 65 -2.71 -8.72 -13.54
C GLY A 65 -2.51 -8.94 -15.04
N TYR A 66 -3.55 -8.76 -15.85
CA TYR A 66 -3.47 -8.84 -17.31
C TYR A 66 -2.58 -7.77 -17.96
N ARG A 67 -2.34 -6.64 -17.27
CA ARG A 67 -1.48 -5.54 -17.74
C ARG A 67 0.00 -5.75 -17.44
N VAL A 68 0.33 -6.66 -16.50
CA VAL A 68 1.69 -6.89 -16.00
C VAL A 68 2.66 -7.24 -17.14
N GLY A 69 2.27 -8.13 -18.06
CA GLY A 69 3.14 -8.57 -19.15
C GLY A 69 3.61 -7.44 -20.07
N GLY A 70 2.74 -6.50 -20.41
CA GLY A 70 3.07 -5.34 -21.23
C GLY A 70 3.95 -4.34 -20.46
N TRP A 71 3.58 -4.05 -19.22
CA TRP A 71 4.32 -3.13 -18.35
C TRP A 71 5.72 -3.63 -18.04
N ILE A 72 5.90 -4.92 -17.69
CA ILE A 72 7.21 -5.47 -17.33
C ILE A 72 8.19 -5.45 -18.52
N LYS A 73 7.71 -5.73 -19.73
CA LYS A 73 8.54 -5.67 -20.94
C LYS A 73 9.10 -4.28 -21.20
N GLN A 74 8.38 -3.25 -20.81
CA GLN A 74 8.79 -1.87 -21.01
C GLN A 74 9.83 -1.41 -19.98
N TYR A 75 9.60 -1.71 -18.69
CA TYR A 75 10.44 -1.19 -17.62
C TYR A 75 11.52 -2.16 -17.15
N TYR A 76 11.26 -3.45 -17.27
CA TYR A 76 12.10 -4.53 -16.74
C TYR A 76 12.25 -5.67 -17.76
N PRO A 77 12.79 -5.41 -18.97
CA PRO A 77 12.78 -6.37 -20.09
C PRO A 77 13.51 -7.68 -19.78
N THR A 78 14.40 -7.69 -18.79
CA THR A 78 15.14 -8.89 -18.35
C THR A 78 14.40 -9.68 -17.26
N ARG A 79 13.24 -9.18 -16.75
CA ARG A 79 12.48 -9.82 -15.70
C ARG A 79 11.33 -10.65 -16.28
N ASP A 80 11.16 -11.87 -15.77
CA ASP A 80 9.98 -12.70 -16.08
C ASP A 80 8.96 -12.61 -14.92
N PRO A 81 7.75 -12.07 -15.16
CA PRO A 81 6.71 -11.99 -14.15
C PRO A 81 5.97 -13.33 -13.93
N GLY A 82 6.14 -14.33 -14.81
CA GLY A 82 5.39 -15.59 -14.78
C GLY A 82 5.47 -16.34 -13.45
N PRO A 83 6.68 -16.57 -12.89
CA PRO A 83 6.85 -17.18 -11.58
C PRO A 83 6.17 -16.38 -10.46
N LEU A 84 6.23 -15.03 -10.50
CA LEU A 84 5.60 -14.17 -9.53
C LEU A 84 4.07 -14.27 -9.56
N LEU A 85 3.48 -14.19 -10.76
CA LEU A 85 2.04 -14.34 -10.95
C LEU A 85 1.56 -15.71 -10.48
N THR A 86 2.35 -16.76 -10.69
CA THR A 86 2.06 -18.11 -10.19
C THR A 86 2.09 -18.15 -8.66
N MET A 87 3.08 -17.50 -8.03
CA MET A 87 3.16 -17.39 -6.56
C MET A 87 1.94 -16.68 -5.99
N LEU A 88 1.55 -15.56 -6.59
CA LEU A 88 0.39 -14.78 -6.18
C LEU A 88 -0.92 -15.57 -6.35
N ALA A 89 -1.12 -16.20 -7.51
CA ALA A 89 -2.31 -17.00 -7.80
C ALA A 89 -2.49 -18.19 -6.84
N ARG A 90 -1.39 -18.78 -6.37
CA ARG A 90 -1.39 -19.92 -5.44
C ARG A 90 -1.14 -19.53 -3.99
N ASN A 91 -1.00 -18.25 -3.69
CA ASN A 91 -0.61 -17.72 -2.37
C ASN A 91 0.64 -18.41 -1.78
N LEU A 92 1.64 -18.70 -2.64
CA LEU A 92 2.85 -19.40 -2.26
C LEU A 92 3.94 -18.41 -1.81
N ARG A 93 4.32 -18.45 -0.52
CA ARG A 93 5.32 -17.54 0.06
C ARG A 93 4.98 -16.06 -0.22
N CYS A 94 3.73 -15.71 -0.02
CA CYS A 94 3.20 -14.36 -0.21
C CYS A 94 2.59 -13.84 1.11
N PRO A 95 3.39 -13.64 2.18
CA PRO A 95 2.85 -13.11 3.42
C PRO A 95 2.17 -11.75 3.17
N PRO A 96 1.04 -11.48 3.84
CA PRO A 96 0.36 -10.20 3.72
C PRO A 96 1.11 -9.11 4.47
N THR A 97 0.97 -7.88 4.00
CA THR A 97 1.48 -6.69 4.67
C THR A 97 0.51 -5.53 4.51
N THR A 98 0.36 -4.74 5.58
CA THR A 98 -0.36 -3.46 5.56
C THR A 98 0.60 -2.26 5.50
N SER A 99 1.90 -2.51 5.33
CA SER A 99 2.94 -1.47 5.35
C SER A 99 2.76 -0.44 4.25
N LEU A 100 2.71 0.84 4.64
CA LEU A 100 2.74 1.97 3.71
C LEU A 100 4.04 1.99 2.90
N GLY A 101 5.17 1.58 3.50
CA GLY A 101 6.45 1.45 2.79
C GLY A 101 6.37 0.51 1.59
N ARG A 102 5.54 -0.53 1.65
CA ARG A 102 5.32 -1.44 0.50
C ARG A 102 4.51 -0.80 -0.62
N TRP A 103 3.65 0.18 -0.31
CA TRP A 103 3.00 1.01 -1.33
C TRP A 103 3.99 1.96 -2.02
N PHE A 104 4.95 2.53 -1.26
CA PHE A 104 6.06 3.30 -1.85
C PHE A 104 6.92 2.43 -2.79
N ASP A 105 7.25 1.22 -2.38
CA ASP A 105 7.98 0.29 -3.26
C ASP A 105 7.16 -0.06 -4.51
N ALA A 106 5.87 -0.32 -4.37
CA ALA A 106 4.99 -0.59 -5.50
C ALA A 106 4.96 0.59 -6.48
N ALA A 107 4.83 1.82 -5.98
CA ALA A 107 4.84 3.04 -6.80
C ALA A 107 6.19 3.24 -7.49
N ALA A 108 7.31 3.09 -6.78
CA ALA A 108 8.65 3.18 -7.36
C ALA A 108 8.88 2.12 -8.44
N GLY A 109 8.43 0.89 -8.20
CA GLY A 109 8.46 -0.18 -9.18
C GLY A 109 7.61 0.14 -10.40
N LEU A 110 6.36 0.62 -10.23
CA LEU A 110 5.44 0.97 -11.33
C LEU A 110 6.00 2.07 -12.23
N LEU A 111 6.65 3.06 -11.64
CA LEU A 111 7.22 4.20 -12.34
C LEU A 111 8.62 3.91 -12.92
N GLY A 112 9.16 2.69 -12.72
CA GLY A 112 10.48 2.31 -13.20
C GLY A 112 11.63 3.03 -12.50
N VAL A 113 11.40 3.57 -11.29
CA VAL A 113 12.39 4.34 -10.54
C VAL A 113 13.49 3.46 -9.97
N ARG A 114 13.10 2.28 -9.44
CA ARG A 114 14.03 1.35 -8.80
C ARG A 114 13.56 -0.10 -8.99
N ASP A 115 14.47 -0.99 -9.41
CA ASP A 115 14.19 -2.42 -9.51
C ASP A 115 14.76 -3.22 -8.33
N LEU A 116 15.91 -2.79 -7.78
CA LEU A 116 16.59 -3.42 -6.65
C LEU A 116 17.10 -2.34 -5.70
N MET A 117 16.71 -2.42 -4.44
CA MET A 117 17.21 -1.54 -3.37
C MET A 117 18.51 -2.07 -2.77
N HIS A 118 19.43 -1.18 -2.47
CA HIS A 118 20.70 -1.44 -1.79
C HIS A 118 20.65 -1.16 -0.29
N PHE A 119 19.68 -0.34 0.15
CA PHE A 119 19.42 -0.01 1.55
C PHE A 119 17.93 0.26 1.77
N GLU A 120 17.49 0.20 3.02
CA GLU A 120 16.10 0.39 3.41
C GLU A 120 15.62 1.82 3.10
N GLY A 121 14.39 1.93 2.56
CA GLY A 121 13.77 3.21 2.22
C GLY A 121 14.29 3.87 0.95
N GLN A 122 15.26 3.29 0.23
CA GLN A 122 15.84 3.88 -0.98
C GLN A 122 14.78 4.25 -2.02
N ALA A 123 13.84 3.37 -2.29
CA ALA A 123 12.77 3.62 -3.26
C ALA A 123 11.90 4.82 -2.87
N ALA A 124 11.55 4.92 -1.57
CA ALA A 124 10.76 6.04 -1.04
C ALA A 124 11.52 7.37 -1.15
N MET A 125 12.81 7.38 -0.79
CA MET A 125 13.67 8.59 -0.91
C MET A 125 13.81 9.05 -2.36
N GLU A 126 13.93 8.14 -3.30
CA GLU A 126 14.02 8.47 -4.72
C GLU A 126 12.70 9.00 -5.27
N LEU A 127 11.56 8.43 -4.86
CA LEU A 127 10.24 8.97 -5.18
C LEU A 127 10.05 10.37 -4.60
N GLU A 128 10.43 10.60 -3.35
CA GLU A 128 10.39 11.93 -2.72
C GLU A 128 11.22 12.94 -3.52
N GLY A 129 12.45 12.57 -3.88
CA GLY A 129 13.32 13.43 -4.69
C GLY A 129 12.74 13.76 -6.08
N LEU A 130 12.03 12.81 -6.71
CA LEU A 130 11.31 13.03 -7.97
C LEU A 130 10.13 13.98 -7.77
N ALA A 131 9.30 13.73 -6.76
CA ALA A 131 8.15 14.57 -6.44
C ALA A 131 8.55 16.01 -6.10
N ALA A 132 9.61 16.19 -5.30
CA ALA A 132 10.13 17.50 -4.94
C ALA A 132 10.62 18.29 -6.16
N ARG A 133 11.24 17.64 -7.14
CA ARG A 133 11.67 18.28 -8.39
C ARG A 133 10.51 18.67 -9.30
N TYR A 134 9.45 17.88 -9.32
CA TYR A 134 8.25 18.19 -10.11
C TYR A 134 7.45 19.34 -9.50
N GLY A 135 7.33 19.35 -8.19
CA GLY A 135 6.54 20.31 -7.43
C GLY A 135 5.15 19.80 -7.04
N PRO A 136 4.34 20.64 -6.37
CA PRO A 136 3.03 20.25 -5.87
C PRO A 136 2.04 20.00 -7.01
N VAL A 137 1.19 18.99 -6.81
CA VAL A 137 0.06 18.64 -7.68
C VAL A 137 -1.18 18.38 -6.86
N GLU A 138 -2.35 18.48 -7.48
CA GLU A 138 -3.59 18.03 -6.86
C GLU A 138 -3.61 16.50 -6.72
N PRO A 139 -4.19 15.96 -5.63
CA PRO A 139 -4.37 14.53 -5.47
C PRO A 139 -5.27 13.96 -6.57
N LEU A 140 -5.02 12.73 -6.98
CA LEU A 140 -5.83 12.05 -8.00
C LEU A 140 -7.28 11.90 -7.52
N PRO A 141 -8.27 12.48 -8.21
CA PRO A 141 -9.68 12.27 -7.87
C PRO A 141 -10.03 10.78 -7.96
N GLY A 142 -10.57 10.22 -6.87
CA GLY A 142 -10.87 8.79 -6.78
C GLY A 142 -9.63 7.88 -6.72
N GLY A 143 -8.44 8.41 -6.43
CA GLY A 143 -7.19 7.65 -6.34
C GLY A 143 -7.08 6.74 -5.13
N TYR A 144 -8.02 6.83 -4.19
CA TYR A 144 -8.17 5.94 -3.03
C TYR A 144 -9.62 5.72 -2.68
N THR A 145 -9.88 4.70 -1.86
CA THR A 145 -11.21 4.42 -1.30
C THR A 145 -11.11 4.06 0.18
N LEU A 146 -12.12 4.48 0.95
CA LEU A 146 -12.33 4.04 2.33
C LEU A 146 -13.37 2.92 2.33
N ARG A 147 -12.99 1.73 2.79
CA ARG A 147 -13.85 0.55 2.87
C ARG A 147 -14.17 0.20 4.32
N GLU A 148 -15.16 -0.67 4.53
CA GLU A 148 -15.57 -1.16 5.84
C GLU A 148 -15.83 -0.01 6.83
N ASP A 149 -16.68 0.92 6.44
CA ASP A 149 -16.99 2.15 7.21
C ASP A 149 -15.73 2.96 7.59
N GLY A 150 -14.71 2.94 6.72
CA GLY A 150 -13.44 3.65 6.91
C GLY A 150 -12.42 2.89 7.77
N ALA A 151 -12.60 1.59 8.00
CA ALA A 151 -11.57 0.78 8.67
C ALA A 151 -10.40 0.45 7.73
N ILE A 152 -10.63 0.41 6.42
CA ILE A 152 -9.60 0.10 5.42
C ILE A 152 -9.43 1.26 4.46
N LEU A 153 -8.20 1.77 4.33
CA LEU A 153 -7.80 2.69 3.28
C LEU A 153 -7.12 1.90 2.15
N ASP A 154 -7.66 2.01 0.93
CA ASP A 154 -7.20 1.29 -0.24
C ASP A 154 -6.71 2.25 -1.33
N PHE A 155 -5.44 2.14 -1.72
CA PHE A 155 -4.81 2.94 -2.77
C PHE A 155 -4.80 2.25 -4.15
N SER A 156 -5.41 1.08 -4.30
CA SER A 156 -5.48 0.37 -5.58
C SER A 156 -6.04 1.21 -6.74
N PRO A 157 -7.02 2.12 -6.54
CA PRO A 157 -7.56 2.93 -7.63
C PRO A 157 -6.52 3.80 -8.36
N MET A 158 -5.44 4.26 -7.67
CA MET A 158 -4.44 5.10 -8.31
C MET A 158 -3.49 4.34 -9.28
N LEU A 159 -3.41 3.00 -9.18
CA LEU A 159 -2.41 2.21 -9.91
C LEU A 159 -2.48 2.40 -11.43
N SER A 160 -3.69 2.49 -12.00
CA SER A 160 -3.85 2.72 -13.44
C SER A 160 -3.34 4.08 -13.89
N ALA A 161 -3.50 5.13 -13.07
CA ALA A 161 -2.98 6.45 -13.35
C ALA A 161 -1.44 6.47 -13.28
N LEU A 162 -0.85 5.82 -12.24
CA LEU A 162 0.60 5.69 -12.13
C LEU A 162 1.21 4.95 -13.33
N MET A 163 0.56 3.88 -13.82
CA MET A 163 1.00 3.23 -15.07
C MET A 163 0.96 4.17 -16.28
N GLY A 164 0.08 5.17 -16.28
CA GLY A 164 -0.02 6.19 -17.32
C GLY A 164 1.12 7.22 -17.29
N CYS A 165 1.81 7.38 -16.15
CA CYS A 165 2.93 8.32 -15.98
C CYS A 165 4.28 7.73 -16.44
N LYS A 166 4.26 6.80 -17.38
CA LYS A 166 5.43 6.04 -17.84
C LYS A 166 6.58 6.89 -18.37
N ASP A 167 6.26 8.03 -19.00
CA ASP A 167 7.24 8.92 -19.60
C ASP A 167 7.58 10.12 -18.70
N ASP A 168 6.91 10.23 -17.54
CA ASP A 168 7.11 11.28 -16.54
C ASP A 168 6.99 10.71 -15.12
N ALA A 169 8.04 10.00 -14.69
CA ALA A 169 8.12 9.42 -13.36
C ALA A 169 8.08 10.50 -12.25
N ALA A 170 8.51 11.74 -12.55
CA ALA A 170 8.47 12.82 -11.57
C ALA A 170 7.04 13.29 -11.31
N HIS A 171 6.21 13.43 -12.35
CA HIS A 171 4.78 13.66 -12.22
C HIS A 171 4.10 12.52 -11.46
N GLY A 172 4.38 11.25 -11.86
CA GLY A 172 3.82 10.09 -11.18
C GLY A 172 4.17 10.03 -9.69
N ALA A 173 5.40 10.39 -9.33
CA ALA A 173 5.85 10.47 -7.94
C ALA A 173 5.11 11.59 -7.17
N ALA A 174 4.96 12.78 -7.75
CA ALA A 174 4.22 13.88 -7.15
C ALA A 174 2.74 13.51 -6.94
N LEU A 175 2.10 12.90 -7.96
CA LEU A 175 0.72 12.45 -7.91
C LEU A 175 0.51 11.38 -6.83
N PHE A 176 1.45 10.42 -6.70
CA PHE A 176 1.43 9.41 -5.65
C PHE A 176 1.46 10.06 -4.26
N HIS A 177 2.41 10.95 -3.99
CA HIS A 177 2.54 11.62 -2.69
C HIS A 177 1.30 12.45 -2.34
N ALA A 178 0.80 13.26 -3.27
CA ALA A 178 -0.39 14.06 -3.05
C ALA A 178 -1.62 13.20 -2.73
N THR A 179 -1.80 12.10 -3.47
CA THR A 179 -2.93 11.17 -3.30
C THR A 179 -2.84 10.40 -1.99
N VAL A 180 -1.63 9.96 -1.61
CA VAL A 180 -1.41 9.30 -0.31
C VAL A 180 -1.69 10.25 0.84
N ALA A 181 -1.19 11.50 0.77
CA ALA A 181 -1.44 12.50 1.81
C ALA A 181 -2.92 12.80 1.99
N ALA A 182 -3.65 12.98 0.88
CA ALA A 182 -5.11 13.21 0.91
C ALA A 182 -5.85 12.00 1.50
N GLY A 183 -5.52 10.78 1.07
CA GLY A 183 -6.14 9.55 1.58
C GLY A 183 -5.91 9.35 3.07
N LEU A 184 -4.70 9.59 3.57
CA LEU A 184 -4.39 9.51 5.00
C LEU A 184 -5.15 10.55 5.82
N ALA A 185 -5.28 11.79 5.31
CA ALA A 185 -6.03 12.85 5.97
C ALA A 185 -7.52 12.50 6.08
N ASP A 186 -8.13 12.07 4.98
CA ASP A 186 -9.55 11.68 4.96
C ASP A 186 -9.80 10.46 5.85
N TRP A 187 -8.88 9.52 5.87
CA TRP A 187 -8.96 8.34 6.73
C TRP A 187 -8.95 8.69 8.21
N ALA A 188 -8.05 9.59 8.62
CA ALA A 188 -7.98 10.08 10.00
C ALA A 188 -9.28 10.80 10.39
N ILE A 189 -9.83 11.65 9.53
CA ILE A 189 -11.11 12.36 9.74
C ILE A 189 -12.26 11.34 9.87
N ALA A 190 -12.32 10.34 8.99
CA ALA A 190 -13.33 9.30 9.03
C ALA A 190 -13.29 8.50 10.34
N ALA A 191 -12.10 8.18 10.86
CA ALA A 191 -11.95 7.47 12.13
C ALA A 191 -12.44 8.29 13.33
N VAL A 192 -12.16 9.60 13.36
CA VAL A 192 -12.68 10.51 14.39
C VAL A 192 -14.21 10.57 14.33
N ASN A 193 -14.77 10.71 13.15
CA ASN A 193 -16.23 10.80 12.95
C ASN A 193 -16.95 9.50 13.32
N ARG A 194 -16.38 8.33 13.06
CA ARG A 194 -16.93 7.03 13.49
C ARG A 194 -17.09 6.96 15.00
N LYS A 195 -16.09 7.42 15.72
CA LYS A 195 -16.10 7.39 17.19
C LYS A 195 -17.18 8.29 17.78
N ASN A 196 -17.46 9.41 17.12
CA ASN A 196 -18.44 10.40 17.58
C ASN A 196 -19.88 10.05 17.18
N ARG A 197 -20.11 9.01 16.38
CA ARG A 197 -21.46 8.52 16.08
C ARG A 197 -22.09 7.94 17.35
N PRO A 198 -23.29 8.39 17.77
CA PRO A 198 -23.99 7.77 18.89
C PRO A 198 -24.25 6.30 18.53
N LYS A 199 -23.89 5.37 19.45
CA LYS A 199 -24.24 3.96 19.31
C LYS A 199 -25.76 3.88 19.25
N MET A 200 -26.33 3.72 18.06
CA MET A 200 -27.76 3.38 17.92
C MET A 200 -27.92 2.03 18.61
N LYS A 201 -28.62 2.05 19.77
CA LYS A 201 -29.13 0.82 20.38
C LYS A 201 -30.02 0.17 19.33
N SER A 202 -29.70 -1.06 18.94
CA SER A 202 -30.58 -1.88 18.11
C SER A 202 -31.93 -1.95 18.87
N ALA A 203 -32.94 -1.26 18.39
CA ALA A 203 -34.29 -1.48 18.86
C ALA A 203 -34.70 -2.86 18.33
N SER A 204 -34.68 -3.85 19.21
CA SER A 204 -35.33 -5.13 18.93
C SER A 204 -36.83 -4.83 18.80
N ILE A 205 -37.33 -4.78 17.56
CA ILE A 205 -38.77 -4.86 17.32
C ILE A 205 -39.11 -6.31 17.52
N ALA A 206 -39.65 -6.62 18.71
CA ALA A 206 -40.41 -7.86 18.92
C ALA A 206 -41.77 -7.69 18.22
N ILE A 207 -42.02 -8.52 17.23
CA ILE A 207 -43.33 -8.75 16.64
C ILE A 207 -43.92 -9.99 17.29
#